data_60aaa9f15fb1268b761afec75939041f
#
_entry.id   60aaa9f15fb1268b761afec75939041f
#
_cell.length_a   1.000
_cell.length_b   1.000
_cell.length_c   1.000
_cell.angle_alpha   90.00
_cell.angle_beta   90.00
_cell.angle_gamma   90.00
#
_symmetry.space_group_name_H-M   'P 1'
#
loop_
_entity.id
_entity.type
_entity.pdbx_description
1 polymer ?
#
loop_
_entity_poly.entity_id
_entity_poly.type
_entity_poly.pdbx_seq_one_letter_code
_entity_poly.pdbx_strand_id
1 'polypeptide(L)'
;MFSTYRELFQAKGAKGFALAGLLARLPLPMTGIGIITMLSQITGSYGLAGAVAATFVLTYALMSPQISRLVDRHGQGRLLPAAAGLSVLGILLLLACSYWRLADWTLFVGAALAGFMPSMSAMVRARWTAIYRGKAQLKTAYSLETVLDEVTFIAGPPISVGLSVAVLPQAGTLAAAVFLAIGVFALAVQVGTEPPVEADAATGQDSTSVFRLADVRLLTLLMVAMGLIVGTVDIVSVAFAEQMDMPAAASVVLSCYAIGSCVAGLVFGVLKLDTPLHKLLLLGGLATAATTLPLLVVGNIIGLAIAVLVAGLFFAPTMIVAMSLVERIVPESKLTEGMTWLLAGLNVGVAGGAAASGQVVDVWGAQAGFNVALAAGAVVLLVALWGYQRMRDRARQASYSV
;
A
#
# COMPACT_ATOMS: atom_id res chain seq x y z
N MET A 1 -24.41 -6.46 7.29
CA MET A 1 -23.00 -6.07 7.12
C MET A 1 -22.02 -7.14 7.66
N PHE A 2 -22.01 -7.45 8.95
CA PHE A 2 -21.08 -8.47 9.51
C PHE A 2 -21.28 -9.89 8.97
N SER A 3 -22.50 -10.28 8.59
CA SER A 3 -22.77 -11.60 7.97
C SER A 3 -22.01 -11.80 6.66
N THR A 4 -21.94 -10.78 5.81
CA THR A 4 -21.26 -10.83 4.50
C THR A 4 -19.75 -11.06 4.65
N TYR A 5 -19.12 -10.38 5.63
CA TYR A 5 -17.71 -10.61 5.92
C TYR A 5 -17.46 -11.97 6.58
N ARG A 6 -18.38 -12.45 7.42
CA ARG A 6 -18.29 -13.79 8.03
C ARG A 6 -18.35 -14.89 7.01
N GLU A 7 -19.11 -14.71 5.94
CA GLU A 7 -19.21 -15.67 4.82
C GLU A 7 -17.88 -15.90 4.11
N LEU A 8 -17.02 -14.86 4.02
CA LEU A 8 -15.68 -15.02 3.43
C LEU A 8 -14.85 -16.08 4.15
N PHE A 9 -14.99 -16.16 5.47
CA PHE A 9 -14.22 -17.07 6.31
C PHE A 9 -14.83 -18.49 6.42
N GLN A 10 -15.88 -18.79 5.66
CA GLN A 10 -16.40 -20.14 5.50
C GLN A 10 -15.56 -20.98 4.53
N ALA A 11 -14.82 -20.34 3.62
CA ALA A 11 -13.91 -21.05 2.74
C ALA A 11 -12.78 -21.70 3.56
N LYS A 12 -12.48 -22.96 3.20
CA LYS A 12 -11.44 -23.75 3.89
C LYS A 12 -10.10 -23.06 3.80
N GLY A 13 -9.45 -22.84 4.94
CA GLY A 13 -8.14 -22.16 5.03
C GLY A 13 -8.20 -20.64 5.04
N ALA A 14 -9.35 -19.99 4.78
CA ALA A 14 -9.46 -18.53 4.68
C ALA A 14 -9.01 -17.80 5.95
N LYS A 15 -9.38 -18.27 7.13
CA LYS A 15 -8.93 -17.69 8.41
C LYS A 15 -7.42 -17.76 8.58
N GLY A 16 -6.84 -18.89 8.20
CA GLY A 16 -5.40 -19.13 8.34
C GLY A 16 -4.58 -18.18 7.48
N PHE A 17 -4.86 -18.09 6.17
CA PHE A 17 -4.08 -17.23 5.30
C PHE A 17 -4.35 -15.74 5.54
N ALA A 18 -5.57 -15.35 5.95
CA ALA A 18 -5.87 -13.96 6.29
C ALA A 18 -5.10 -13.50 7.54
N LEU A 19 -5.03 -14.33 8.61
CA LEU A 19 -4.26 -14.03 9.81
C LEU A 19 -2.76 -14.03 9.55
N ALA A 20 -2.25 -15.02 8.81
CA ALA A 20 -0.84 -15.07 8.41
C ALA A 20 -0.47 -13.84 7.55
N GLY A 21 -1.35 -13.48 6.61
CA GLY A 21 -1.20 -12.30 5.78
C GLY A 21 -1.23 -10.99 6.57
N LEU A 22 -2.11 -10.86 7.57
CA LEU A 22 -2.15 -9.70 8.45
C LEU A 22 -0.84 -9.53 9.21
N LEU A 23 -0.29 -10.60 9.78
CA LEU A 23 1.00 -10.56 10.47
C LEU A 23 2.14 -10.23 9.50
N ALA A 24 2.15 -10.84 8.30
CA ALA A 24 3.22 -10.67 7.32
C ALA A 24 3.26 -9.29 6.65
N ARG A 25 2.20 -8.49 6.73
CA ARG A 25 2.17 -7.13 6.14
C ARG A 25 2.57 -6.02 7.11
N LEU A 26 2.50 -6.25 8.45
CA LEU A 26 2.97 -5.31 9.47
C LEU A 26 4.43 -4.86 9.27
N PRO A 27 5.37 -5.73 8.87
CA PRO A 27 6.78 -5.37 8.67
C PRO A 27 7.01 -4.19 7.72
N LEU A 28 6.20 -4.03 6.68
CA LEU A 28 6.40 -2.95 5.71
C LEU A 28 6.35 -1.55 6.34
N PRO A 29 5.27 -1.13 7.01
CA PRO A 29 5.23 0.17 7.69
C PRO A 29 6.14 0.23 8.92
N MET A 30 6.44 -0.89 9.57
CA MET A 30 7.33 -0.93 10.75
C MET A 30 8.79 -0.71 10.38
N THR A 31 9.27 -1.27 9.25
CA THR A 31 10.69 -1.24 8.88
C THR A 31 11.14 0.18 8.54
N GLY A 32 10.39 0.92 7.72
CA GLY A 32 10.76 2.27 7.32
C GLY A 32 10.94 3.20 8.51
N ILE A 33 9.91 3.30 9.36
CA ILE A 33 9.96 4.15 10.56
C ILE A 33 10.93 3.60 11.61
N GLY A 34 11.06 2.28 11.72
CA GLY A 34 12.01 1.61 12.61
C GLY A 34 13.47 1.94 12.27
N ILE A 35 13.82 1.99 10.98
CA ILE A 35 15.14 2.44 10.51
C ILE A 35 15.38 3.88 10.93
N ILE A 36 14.43 4.78 10.69
CA ILE A 36 14.56 6.20 11.04
C ILE A 36 14.75 6.36 12.56
N THR A 37 13.88 5.76 13.36
CA THR A 37 13.94 5.85 14.82
C THR A 37 15.22 5.26 15.36
N MET A 38 15.63 4.08 14.90
CA MET A 38 16.86 3.42 15.34
C MET A 38 18.11 4.26 15.04
N LEU A 39 18.27 4.68 13.77
CA LEU A 39 19.48 5.37 13.36
C LEU A 39 19.55 6.80 13.92
N SER A 40 18.43 7.52 14.03
CA SER A 40 18.42 8.84 14.68
C SER A 40 18.84 8.76 16.15
N GLN A 41 18.43 7.71 16.89
CA GLN A 41 18.85 7.50 18.28
C GLN A 41 20.33 7.10 18.40
N ILE A 42 20.86 6.29 17.47
CA ILE A 42 22.23 5.76 17.55
C ILE A 42 23.25 6.79 17.03
N THR A 43 22.94 7.47 15.94
CA THR A 43 23.88 8.35 15.22
C THR A 43 23.65 9.84 15.47
N GLY A 44 22.47 10.22 15.95
CA GLY A 44 22.03 11.61 16.06
C GLY A 44 21.73 12.27 14.71
N SER A 45 21.81 11.53 13.58
CA SER A 45 21.65 12.07 12.22
C SER A 45 20.34 11.62 11.60
N TYR A 46 19.39 12.53 11.46
CA TYR A 46 18.15 12.31 10.72
C TYR A 46 18.39 12.19 9.21
N GLY A 47 19.42 12.89 8.68
CA GLY A 47 19.78 12.81 7.27
C GLY A 47 20.23 11.40 6.86
N LEU A 48 21.13 10.78 7.63
CA LEU A 48 21.56 9.40 7.41
C LEU A 48 20.38 8.43 7.57
N ALA A 49 19.61 8.58 8.65
CA ALA A 49 18.44 7.75 8.93
C ALA A 49 17.41 7.78 7.79
N GLY A 50 17.09 8.97 7.30
CA GLY A 50 16.17 9.17 6.17
C GLY A 50 16.71 8.58 4.85
N ALA A 51 18.01 8.75 4.56
CA ALA A 51 18.64 8.21 3.35
C ALA A 51 18.62 6.67 3.34
N VAL A 52 18.92 6.03 4.48
CA VAL A 52 18.87 4.57 4.63
C VAL A 52 17.43 4.05 4.51
N ALA A 53 16.46 4.71 5.15
CA ALA A 53 15.04 4.36 5.02
C ALA A 53 14.53 4.54 3.58
N ALA A 54 14.94 5.60 2.89
CA ALA A 54 14.61 5.82 1.48
C ALA A 54 15.18 4.71 0.58
N THR A 55 16.38 4.21 0.87
CA THR A 55 16.97 3.07 0.15
C THR A 55 16.10 1.83 0.30
N PHE A 56 15.62 1.53 1.51
CA PHE A 56 14.67 0.42 1.75
C PHE A 56 13.40 0.59 0.91
N VAL A 57 12.75 1.76 0.98
CA VAL A 57 11.48 2.03 0.28
C VAL A 57 11.65 1.95 -1.24
N LEU A 58 12.72 2.53 -1.79
CA LEU A 58 12.99 2.50 -3.22
C LEU A 58 13.28 1.07 -3.70
N THR A 59 14.09 0.32 -2.96
CA THR A 59 14.36 -1.09 -3.31
C THR A 59 13.08 -1.92 -3.24
N TYR A 60 12.25 -1.73 -2.21
CA TYR A 60 10.96 -2.38 -2.10
C TYR A 60 10.05 -2.06 -3.30
N ALA A 61 9.93 -0.79 -3.67
CA ALA A 61 9.09 -0.38 -4.79
C ALA A 61 9.54 -0.99 -6.13
N LEU A 62 10.85 -1.14 -6.34
CA LEU A 62 11.41 -1.71 -7.56
C LEU A 62 11.38 -3.25 -7.56
N MET A 63 11.65 -3.88 -6.42
CA MET A 63 11.82 -5.33 -6.33
C MET A 63 10.52 -6.08 -6.08
N SER A 64 9.57 -5.51 -5.33
CA SER A 64 8.33 -6.22 -4.99
C SER A 64 7.51 -6.66 -6.22
N PRO A 65 7.38 -5.87 -7.32
CA PRO A 65 6.72 -6.36 -8.52
C PRO A 65 7.49 -7.51 -9.22
N GLN A 66 8.82 -7.47 -9.17
CA GLN A 66 9.65 -8.54 -9.76
C GLN A 66 9.52 -9.84 -8.97
N ILE A 67 9.53 -9.74 -7.63
CA ILE A 67 9.28 -10.88 -6.74
C ILE A 67 7.89 -11.45 -6.99
N SER A 68 6.88 -10.61 -7.10
CA SER A 68 5.50 -11.04 -7.36
C SER A 68 5.36 -11.76 -8.70
N ARG A 69 6.05 -11.28 -9.74
CA ARG A 69 6.13 -11.94 -11.05
C ARG A 69 6.79 -13.33 -10.96
N LEU A 70 7.84 -13.46 -10.14
CA LEU A 70 8.47 -14.75 -9.91
C LEU A 70 7.55 -15.68 -9.11
N VAL A 71 6.80 -15.14 -8.15
CA VAL A 71 5.80 -15.89 -7.37
C VAL A 71 4.68 -16.40 -8.26
N ASP A 72 4.15 -15.59 -9.18
CA ASP A 72 3.12 -16.01 -10.13
C ASP A 72 3.59 -17.19 -11.01
N ARG A 73 4.90 -17.29 -11.28
CA ARG A 73 5.51 -18.36 -12.10
C ARG A 73 5.85 -19.63 -11.32
N HIS A 74 6.29 -19.49 -10.07
CA HIS A 74 6.87 -20.61 -9.31
C HIS A 74 6.05 -21.01 -8.09
N GLY A 75 4.99 -20.25 -7.78
CA GLY A 75 4.13 -20.44 -6.62
C GLY A 75 4.60 -19.68 -5.38
N GLN A 76 3.62 -19.39 -4.51
CA GLN A 76 3.84 -18.66 -3.25
C GLN A 76 4.62 -19.50 -2.24
N GLY A 77 4.24 -20.77 -2.07
CA GLY A 77 4.84 -21.67 -1.09
C GLY A 77 6.35 -21.84 -1.29
N ARG A 78 6.82 -21.79 -2.53
CA ARG A 78 8.24 -21.99 -2.88
C ARG A 78 9.06 -20.70 -2.82
N LEU A 79 8.51 -19.59 -3.34
CA LEU A 79 9.30 -18.38 -3.53
C LEU A 79 9.21 -17.41 -2.36
N LEU A 80 8.07 -17.32 -1.67
CA LEU A 80 7.91 -16.39 -0.55
C LEU A 80 8.93 -16.60 0.58
N PRO A 81 9.23 -17.85 1.03
CA PRO A 81 10.24 -18.05 2.06
C PRO A 81 11.62 -17.56 1.64
N ALA A 82 12.00 -17.74 0.37
CA ALA A 82 13.30 -17.29 -0.14
C ALA A 82 13.39 -15.76 -0.19
N ALA A 83 12.36 -15.07 -0.72
CA ALA A 83 12.33 -13.62 -0.79
C ALA A 83 12.28 -12.98 0.61
N ALA A 84 11.41 -13.48 1.49
CA ALA A 84 11.34 -13.01 2.86
C ALA A 84 12.62 -13.32 3.64
N GLY A 85 13.24 -14.48 3.42
CA GLY A 85 14.53 -14.84 4.01
C GLY A 85 15.62 -13.85 3.65
N LEU A 86 15.71 -13.43 2.36
CA LEU A 86 16.64 -12.41 1.91
C LEU A 86 16.37 -11.06 2.58
N SER A 87 15.09 -10.66 2.67
CA SER A 87 14.68 -9.44 3.35
C SER A 87 15.02 -9.46 4.85
N VAL A 88 14.72 -10.57 5.53
CA VAL A 88 15.07 -10.76 6.96
C VAL A 88 16.59 -10.71 7.17
N LEU A 89 17.36 -11.36 6.30
CA LEU A 89 18.83 -11.27 6.36
C LEU A 89 19.32 -9.82 6.17
N GLY A 90 18.70 -9.07 5.27
CA GLY A 90 18.97 -7.63 5.09
C GLY A 90 18.67 -6.82 6.35
N ILE A 91 17.54 -7.05 6.99
CA ILE A 91 17.19 -6.40 8.26
C ILE A 91 18.21 -6.79 9.35
N LEU A 92 18.53 -8.07 9.50
CA LEU A 92 19.50 -8.53 10.51
C LEU A 92 20.90 -7.95 10.26
N LEU A 93 21.33 -7.85 8.99
CA LEU A 93 22.58 -7.19 8.63
C LEU A 93 22.56 -5.70 9.04
N LEU A 94 21.49 -4.99 8.73
CA LEU A 94 21.32 -3.59 9.11
C LEU A 94 21.35 -3.43 10.64
N LEU A 95 20.69 -4.30 11.39
CA LEU A 95 20.72 -4.33 12.86
C LEU A 95 22.14 -4.58 13.39
N ALA A 96 22.84 -5.56 12.84
CA ALA A 96 24.22 -5.88 13.22
C ALA A 96 25.18 -4.69 12.93
N CYS A 97 25.08 -4.10 11.74
CA CYS A 97 25.89 -2.95 11.36
C CYS A 97 25.63 -1.74 12.28
N SER A 98 24.36 -1.50 12.65
CA SER A 98 24.00 -0.41 13.58
C SER A 98 24.48 -0.68 15.01
N TYR A 99 24.42 -1.92 15.47
CA TYR A 99 24.87 -2.31 16.82
C TYR A 99 26.37 -2.17 17.00
N TRP A 100 27.15 -2.68 16.04
CA TRP A 100 28.62 -2.59 16.06
C TRP A 100 29.17 -1.26 15.50
N ARG A 101 28.30 -0.33 15.12
CA ARG A 101 28.66 0.97 14.56
C ARG A 101 29.66 0.86 13.41
N LEU A 102 29.37 -0.03 12.46
CA LEU A 102 30.17 -0.20 11.27
C LEU A 102 30.07 1.00 10.34
N ALA A 103 30.86 1.04 9.27
CA ALA A 103 30.85 2.14 8.30
C ALA A 103 29.45 2.34 7.69
N ASP A 104 29.02 3.59 7.52
CA ASP A 104 27.65 3.99 7.14
C ASP A 104 27.15 3.30 5.85
N TRP A 105 28.03 3.06 4.87
CA TRP A 105 27.64 2.38 3.63
C TRP A 105 27.07 0.97 3.85
N THR A 106 27.47 0.29 4.93
CA THR A 106 26.96 -1.04 5.26
C THR A 106 25.49 -1.03 5.62
N LEU A 107 24.99 0.08 6.20
CA LEU A 107 23.58 0.29 6.51
C LEU A 107 22.73 0.35 5.23
N PHE A 108 23.24 0.96 4.17
CA PHE A 108 22.57 1.00 2.86
C PHE A 108 22.48 -0.38 2.22
N VAL A 109 23.51 -1.22 2.36
CA VAL A 109 23.46 -2.61 1.89
C VAL A 109 22.38 -3.39 2.62
N GLY A 110 22.33 -3.29 3.96
CA GLY A 110 21.29 -3.93 4.76
C GLY A 110 19.89 -3.46 4.38
N ALA A 111 19.69 -2.15 4.19
CA ALA A 111 18.42 -1.56 3.77
C ALA A 111 18.01 -2.00 2.35
N ALA A 112 18.94 -2.05 1.42
CA ALA A 112 18.68 -2.55 0.07
C ALA A 112 18.26 -4.03 0.08
N LEU A 113 18.96 -4.89 0.82
CA LEU A 113 18.55 -6.29 0.98
C LEU A 113 17.18 -6.42 1.67
N ALA A 114 16.91 -5.62 2.71
CA ALA A 114 15.61 -5.57 3.37
C ALA A 114 14.47 -5.24 2.40
N GLY A 115 14.73 -4.43 1.39
CA GLY A 115 13.76 -4.04 0.35
C GLY A 115 13.31 -5.18 -0.57
N PHE A 116 13.94 -6.37 -0.52
CA PHE A 116 13.45 -7.58 -1.21
C PHE A 116 12.21 -8.20 -0.53
N MET A 117 11.55 -7.45 0.31
CA MET A 117 10.30 -7.86 0.96
C MET A 117 9.21 -8.11 -0.08
N PRO A 118 8.51 -9.29 -0.03
CA PRO A 118 7.40 -9.55 -0.94
C PRO A 118 6.17 -8.70 -0.58
N SER A 119 5.36 -8.34 -1.59
CA SER A 119 4.09 -7.62 -1.39
C SER A 119 3.02 -8.54 -0.81
N MET A 120 2.95 -8.65 0.52
CA MET A 120 2.05 -9.57 1.19
C MET A 120 0.57 -9.27 0.93
N SER A 121 0.22 -8.00 0.79
CA SER A 121 -1.14 -7.57 0.44
C SER A 121 -1.57 -8.10 -0.94
N ALA A 122 -0.67 -8.11 -1.93
CA ALA A 122 -0.94 -8.67 -3.25
C ALA A 122 -1.07 -10.21 -3.19
N MET A 123 -0.20 -10.88 -2.41
CA MET A 123 -0.23 -12.34 -2.25
C MET A 123 -1.57 -12.84 -1.66
N VAL A 124 -2.05 -12.15 -0.63
CA VAL A 124 -3.33 -12.49 0.01
C VAL A 124 -4.51 -12.20 -0.90
N ARG A 125 -4.50 -11.07 -1.63
CA ARG A 125 -5.53 -10.77 -2.64
C ARG A 125 -5.57 -11.82 -3.76
N ALA A 126 -4.43 -12.33 -4.19
CA ALA A 126 -4.36 -13.40 -5.17
C ALA A 126 -5.03 -14.70 -4.66
N ARG A 127 -4.85 -15.05 -3.36
CA ARG A 127 -5.55 -16.20 -2.73
C ARG A 127 -7.05 -15.98 -2.68
N TRP A 128 -7.52 -14.79 -2.31
CA TRP A 128 -8.94 -14.47 -2.35
C TRP A 128 -9.51 -14.57 -3.77
N THR A 129 -8.73 -14.13 -4.77
CA THR A 129 -9.15 -14.23 -6.17
C THR A 129 -9.27 -15.68 -6.62
N ALA A 130 -8.32 -16.54 -6.27
CA ALA A 130 -8.38 -17.97 -6.59
C ALA A 130 -9.64 -18.65 -6.00
N ILE A 131 -10.10 -18.19 -4.81
CA ILE A 131 -11.30 -18.74 -4.15
C ILE A 131 -12.61 -18.15 -4.69
N TYR A 132 -12.63 -16.85 -4.99
CA TYR A 132 -13.88 -16.09 -5.24
C TYR A 132 -13.93 -15.41 -6.60
N ARG A 133 -13.07 -15.74 -7.57
CA ARG A 133 -13.12 -15.18 -8.92
C ARG A 133 -14.49 -15.36 -9.54
N GLY A 134 -15.03 -14.30 -10.14
CA GLY A 134 -16.37 -14.29 -10.73
C GLY A 134 -17.55 -14.28 -9.74
N LYS A 135 -17.29 -14.25 -8.43
CA LYS A 135 -18.31 -14.20 -7.38
C LYS A 135 -18.37 -12.81 -6.74
N ALA A 136 -19.56 -12.43 -6.26
CA ALA A 136 -19.76 -11.13 -5.58
C ALA A 136 -18.89 -10.99 -4.32
N GLN A 137 -18.55 -12.09 -3.66
CA GLN A 137 -17.70 -12.14 -2.48
C GLN A 137 -16.29 -11.59 -2.72
N LEU A 138 -15.76 -11.63 -3.95
CA LEU A 138 -14.42 -11.11 -4.25
C LEU A 138 -14.29 -9.62 -3.96
N LYS A 139 -15.31 -8.82 -4.28
CA LYS A 139 -15.35 -7.40 -3.95
C LYS A 139 -15.30 -7.17 -2.43
N THR A 140 -16.05 -7.97 -1.67
CA THR A 140 -16.04 -7.91 -0.21
C THR A 140 -14.66 -8.29 0.36
N ALA A 141 -14.01 -9.30 -0.23
CA ALA A 141 -12.66 -9.71 0.15
C ALA A 141 -11.63 -8.59 -0.10
N TYR A 142 -11.69 -7.92 -1.27
CA TYR A 142 -10.81 -6.79 -1.57
C TYR A 142 -11.05 -5.60 -0.63
N SER A 143 -12.31 -5.36 -0.26
CA SER A 143 -12.64 -4.33 0.73
C SER A 143 -12.07 -4.65 2.10
N LEU A 144 -12.18 -5.91 2.54
CA LEU A 144 -11.55 -6.36 3.80
C LEU A 144 -10.03 -6.15 3.76
N GLU A 145 -9.38 -6.56 2.66
CA GLU A 145 -7.93 -6.44 2.51
C GLU A 145 -7.47 -4.97 2.50
N THR A 146 -8.26 -4.07 1.90
CA THR A 146 -7.96 -2.64 1.90
C THR A 146 -8.03 -2.08 3.33
N VAL A 147 -9.05 -2.44 4.09
CA VAL A 147 -9.17 -2.04 5.50
C VAL A 147 -8.05 -2.63 6.36
N LEU A 148 -7.67 -3.88 6.12
CA LEU A 148 -6.55 -4.50 6.84
C LEU A 148 -5.21 -3.85 6.50
N ASP A 149 -5.01 -3.39 5.26
CA ASP A 149 -3.83 -2.59 4.90
C ASP A 149 -3.80 -1.29 5.70
N GLU A 150 -4.91 -0.53 5.75
CA GLU A 150 -5.03 0.69 6.57
C GLU A 150 -4.70 0.42 8.05
N VAL A 151 -5.28 -0.63 8.63
CA VAL A 151 -5.03 -1.01 10.03
C VAL A 151 -3.54 -1.29 10.26
N THR A 152 -2.85 -1.95 9.33
CA THR A 152 -1.41 -2.23 9.47
C THR A 152 -0.56 -0.97 9.37
N PHE A 153 -0.93 -0.01 8.52
CA PHE A 153 -0.24 1.28 8.43
C PHE A 153 -0.50 2.19 9.64
N ILE A 154 -1.67 2.05 10.29
CA ILE A 154 -1.97 2.76 11.54
C ILE A 154 -1.23 2.13 12.74
N ALA A 155 -1.23 0.79 12.83
CA ALA A 155 -0.69 0.08 13.99
C ALA A 155 0.83 -0.14 13.93
N GLY A 156 1.38 -0.36 12.72
CA GLY A 156 2.79 -0.69 12.53
C GLY A 156 3.77 0.35 13.08
N PRO A 157 3.66 1.64 12.69
CA PRO A 157 4.55 2.68 13.17
C PRO A 157 4.58 2.83 14.69
N PRO A 158 3.45 2.93 15.42
CA PRO A 158 3.47 3.00 16.88
C PRO A 158 4.11 1.77 17.54
N ILE A 159 3.88 0.56 17.01
CA ILE A 159 4.52 -0.66 17.52
C ILE A 159 6.03 -0.58 17.36
N SER A 160 6.51 -0.20 16.17
CA SER A 160 7.95 -0.11 15.87
C SER A 160 8.65 0.96 16.73
N VAL A 161 8.08 2.18 16.75
CA VAL A 161 8.63 3.29 17.55
C VAL A 161 8.55 2.98 19.04
N GLY A 162 7.42 2.47 19.53
CA GLY A 162 7.23 2.13 20.94
C GLY A 162 8.26 1.10 21.42
N LEU A 163 8.51 0.04 20.64
CA LEU A 163 9.55 -0.94 20.96
C LEU A 163 10.96 -0.34 20.92
N SER A 164 11.24 0.52 19.93
CA SER A 164 12.54 1.16 19.80
C SER A 164 12.86 2.14 20.94
N VAL A 165 11.85 2.78 21.52
CA VAL A 165 12.00 3.71 22.63
C VAL A 165 11.99 2.98 23.99
N ALA A 166 11.09 1.98 24.15
CA ALA A 166 10.89 1.34 25.45
C ALA A 166 11.90 0.23 25.77
N VAL A 167 12.51 -0.40 24.75
CA VAL A 167 13.38 -1.58 24.95
C VAL A 167 14.83 -1.26 24.52
N LEU A 168 15.05 -1.10 23.22
CA LEU A 168 16.35 -0.70 22.64
C LEU A 168 16.14 -0.19 21.20
N PRO A 169 17.03 0.64 20.66
CA PRO A 169 16.85 1.28 19.36
C PRO A 169 16.52 0.31 18.21
N GLN A 170 17.06 -0.90 18.26
CA GLN A 170 16.89 -1.95 17.25
C GLN A 170 15.58 -2.73 17.38
N ALA A 171 14.87 -2.65 18.52
CA ALA A 171 13.76 -3.56 18.85
C ALA A 171 12.58 -3.48 17.87
N GLY A 172 12.23 -2.29 17.40
CA GLY A 172 11.15 -2.12 16.44
C GLY A 172 11.42 -2.79 15.10
N THR A 173 12.63 -2.58 14.57
CA THR A 173 13.07 -3.19 13.29
C THR A 173 13.28 -4.70 13.44
N LEU A 174 13.75 -5.17 14.60
CA LEU A 174 13.85 -6.61 14.90
C LEU A 174 12.46 -7.27 14.96
N ALA A 175 11.49 -6.63 15.60
CA ALA A 175 10.10 -7.13 15.62
C ALA A 175 9.51 -7.22 14.20
N ALA A 176 9.81 -6.27 13.31
CA ALA A 176 9.43 -6.35 11.92
C ALA A 176 10.02 -7.60 11.22
N ALA A 177 11.30 -7.89 11.44
CA ALA A 177 11.94 -9.11 10.90
C ALA A 177 11.26 -10.39 11.41
N VAL A 178 10.93 -10.46 12.70
CA VAL A 178 10.23 -11.60 13.32
C VAL A 178 8.82 -11.77 12.75
N PHE A 179 8.05 -10.68 12.63
CA PHE A 179 6.71 -10.73 12.05
C PHE A 179 6.73 -11.14 10.58
N LEU A 180 7.73 -10.68 9.81
CA LEU A 180 7.92 -11.09 8.42
C LEU A 180 8.20 -12.59 8.33
N ALA A 181 9.16 -13.08 9.10
CA ALA A 181 9.54 -14.49 9.10
C ALA A 181 8.37 -15.40 9.48
N ILE A 182 7.70 -15.11 10.61
CA ILE A 182 6.57 -15.92 11.10
C ILE A 182 5.38 -15.84 10.15
N GLY A 183 5.00 -14.62 9.71
CA GLY A 183 3.84 -14.42 8.87
C GLY A 183 3.99 -15.04 7.49
N VAL A 184 5.16 -14.89 6.87
CA VAL A 184 5.44 -15.50 5.56
C VAL A 184 5.52 -17.01 5.67
N PHE A 185 6.19 -17.55 6.69
CA PHE A 185 6.25 -19.00 6.91
C PHE A 185 4.85 -19.58 7.13
N ALA A 186 4.03 -18.95 8.00
CA ALA A 186 2.65 -19.35 8.25
C ALA A 186 1.78 -19.29 7.00
N LEU A 187 2.03 -18.34 6.08
CA LEU A 187 1.34 -18.27 4.80
C LEU A 187 1.84 -19.35 3.83
N ALA A 188 3.14 -19.55 3.71
CA ALA A 188 3.76 -20.47 2.76
C ALA A 188 3.37 -21.94 3.00
N VAL A 189 3.22 -22.36 4.26
CA VAL A 189 2.80 -23.74 4.59
C VAL A 189 1.33 -24.03 4.23
N GLN A 190 0.54 -23.01 3.91
CA GLN A 190 -0.87 -23.14 3.53
C GLN A 190 -1.02 -23.35 2.01
N VAL A 191 -0.46 -24.44 1.51
CA VAL A 191 -0.45 -24.78 0.07
C VAL A 191 -1.88 -24.96 -0.49
N GLY A 192 -2.82 -25.45 0.31
CA GLY A 192 -4.20 -25.71 -0.13
C GLY A 192 -5.02 -24.47 -0.52
N THR A 193 -4.54 -23.25 -0.22
CA THR A 193 -5.17 -21.98 -0.61
C THR A 193 -4.30 -21.18 -1.58
N GLU A 194 -3.19 -21.75 -2.00
CA GLU A 194 -2.27 -21.13 -2.95
C GLU A 194 -2.93 -21.02 -4.33
N PRO A 195 -2.79 -19.88 -5.04
CA PRO A 195 -3.23 -19.76 -6.42
C PRO A 195 -2.54 -20.80 -7.29
N PRO A 196 -3.26 -21.44 -8.24
CA PRO A 196 -2.65 -22.41 -9.14
C PRO A 196 -1.60 -21.73 -10.03
N VAL A 197 -0.47 -22.42 -10.22
CA VAL A 197 0.55 -22.03 -11.22
C VAL A 197 0.13 -22.63 -12.55
N GLU A 198 -0.12 -21.79 -13.56
CA GLU A 198 -0.44 -22.26 -14.91
C GLU A 198 0.79 -22.88 -15.57
N ALA A 199 0.60 -24.00 -16.29
CA ALA A 199 1.69 -24.73 -16.96
C ALA A 199 2.45 -23.86 -17.98
N ASP A 200 1.75 -22.96 -18.68
CA ASP A 200 2.35 -22.03 -19.64
C ASP A 200 3.24 -20.97 -18.97
N ALA A 201 2.93 -20.58 -17.73
CA ALA A 201 3.78 -19.68 -16.95
C ALA A 201 5.11 -20.34 -16.56
N ALA A 202 5.10 -21.66 -16.30
CA ALA A 202 6.28 -22.44 -15.94
C ALA A 202 7.23 -22.66 -17.15
N THR A 203 6.71 -22.71 -18.38
CA THR A 203 7.53 -22.93 -19.59
C THR A 203 8.26 -21.67 -20.08
N GLY A 204 8.01 -20.53 -19.49
CA GLY A 204 8.74 -19.28 -19.80
C GLY A 204 8.38 -18.63 -21.15
N GLN A 205 7.40 -19.17 -21.89
CA GLN A 205 7.00 -18.68 -23.20
C GLN A 205 6.42 -17.26 -23.20
N ASP A 206 5.84 -16.81 -22.07
CA ASP A 206 5.35 -15.44 -21.94
C ASP A 206 6.06 -14.70 -20.78
N SER A 207 7.29 -14.27 -21.06
CA SER A 207 8.13 -13.56 -20.09
C SER A 207 7.79 -12.06 -19.94
N THR A 208 6.78 -11.57 -20.64
CA THR A 208 6.47 -10.12 -20.66
C THR A 208 5.79 -9.68 -19.34
N SER A 209 6.32 -8.61 -18.76
CA SER A 209 5.72 -7.98 -17.58
C SER A 209 4.35 -7.38 -17.92
N VAL A 210 3.37 -7.53 -16.99
CA VAL A 210 2.05 -6.89 -17.11
C VAL A 210 2.13 -5.37 -17.10
N PHE A 211 3.22 -4.78 -16.64
CA PHE A 211 3.43 -3.34 -16.70
C PHE A 211 3.50 -2.80 -18.15
N ARG A 212 3.72 -3.66 -19.15
CA ARG A 212 3.60 -3.28 -20.57
C ARG A 212 2.16 -3.01 -20.98
N LEU A 213 1.17 -3.54 -20.26
CA LEU A 213 -0.23 -3.24 -20.51
C LEU A 213 -0.51 -1.77 -20.15
N ALA A 214 -1.00 -1.01 -21.12
CA ALA A 214 -1.25 0.42 -20.92
C ALA A 214 -2.29 0.69 -19.81
N ASP A 215 -3.22 -0.23 -19.58
CA ASP A 215 -4.23 -0.11 -18.53
C ASP A 215 -3.62 -0.33 -17.15
N VAL A 216 -2.65 -1.25 -17.00
CA VAL A 216 -1.92 -1.45 -15.74
C VAL A 216 -1.09 -0.22 -15.42
N ARG A 217 -0.39 0.35 -16.41
CA ARG A 217 0.36 1.61 -16.23
C ARG A 217 -0.54 2.77 -15.80
N LEU A 218 -1.72 2.88 -16.43
CA LEU A 218 -2.71 3.89 -16.10
C LEU A 218 -3.20 3.74 -14.66
N LEU A 219 -3.56 2.53 -14.23
CA LEU A 219 -4.01 2.27 -12.87
C LEU A 219 -2.87 2.44 -11.85
N THR A 220 -1.63 2.09 -12.21
CA THR A 220 -0.46 2.37 -11.36
C THR A 220 -0.23 3.88 -11.21
N LEU A 221 -0.36 4.66 -12.29
CA LEU A 221 -0.25 6.13 -12.23
C LEU A 221 -1.36 6.72 -11.35
N LEU A 222 -2.59 6.19 -11.43
CA LEU A 222 -3.68 6.57 -10.53
C LEU A 222 -3.27 6.36 -9.07
N MET A 223 -2.70 5.19 -8.76
CA MET A 223 -2.27 4.86 -7.40
C MET A 223 -1.11 5.73 -6.92
N VAL A 224 -0.15 6.08 -7.81
CA VAL A 224 0.89 7.07 -7.48
C VAL A 224 0.26 8.41 -7.12
N ALA A 225 -0.70 8.90 -7.91
CA ALA A 225 -1.35 10.19 -7.64
C ALA A 225 -2.19 10.15 -6.35
N MET A 226 -2.88 9.05 -6.07
CA MET A 226 -3.57 8.84 -4.79
C MET A 226 -2.60 8.80 -3.61
N GLY A 227 -1.45 8.13 -3.78
CA GLY A 227 -0.39 8.10 -2.77
C GLY A 227 0.19 9.48 -2.49
N LEU A 228 0.39 10.31 -3.53
CA LEU A 228 0.83 11.71 -3.37
C LEU A 228 -0.13 12.49 -2.46
N ILE A 229 -1.44 12.30 -2.60
CA ILE A 229 -2.44 12.93 -1.71
C ILE A 229 -2.24 12.46 -0.28
N VAL A 230 -2.12 11.13 -0.05
CA VAL A 230 -1.94 10.55 1.29
C VAL A 230 -0.68 11.10 1.95
N GLY A 231 0.48 11.01 1.29
CA GLY A 231 1.75 11.49 1.84
C GLY A 231 1.76 12.99 2.12
N THR A 232 1.03 13.78 1.29
CA THR A 232 0.82 15.21 1.54
C THR A 232 -0.03 15.42 2.80
N VAL A 233 -1.15 14.71 2.94
CA VAL A 233 -2.03 14.81 4.11
C VAL A 233 -1.25 14.45 5.38
N ASP A 234 -0.44 13.41 5.35
CA ASP A 234 0.38 12.98 6.49
C ASP A 234 1.31 14.11 6.99
N ILE A 235 2.13 14.65 6.10
CA ILE A 235 3.12 15.67 6.46
C ILE A 235 2.48 17.02 6.79
N VAL A 236 1.56 17.47 5.94
CA VAL A 236 0.96 18.81 6.10
C VAL A 236 0.06 18.87 7.32
N SER A 237 -0.62 17.77 7.69
CA SER A 237 -1.44 17.74 8.92
C SER A 237 -0.59 17.89 10.17
N VAL A 238 0.62 17.31 10.19
CA VAL A 238 1.57 17.48 11.31
C VAL A 238 2.04 18.93 11.38
N ALA A 239 2.52 19.47 10.26
CA ALA A 239 2.99 20.86 10.20
C ALA A 239 1.90 21.88 10.53
N PHE A 240 0.66 21.64 10.08
CA PHE A 240 -0.49 22.50 10.38
C PHE A 240 -0.86 22.47 11.88
N ALA A 241 -0.81 21.28 12.50
CA ALA A 241 -1.07 21.13 13.92
C ALA A 241 0.03 21.82 14.78
N GLU A 242 1.28 21.74 14.38
CA GLU A 242 2.39 22.47 15.01
C GLU A 242 2.21 23.97 14.87
N GLN A 243 1.84 24.48 13.69
CA GLN A 243 1.57 25.89 13.44
C GLN A 243 0.41 26.44 14.29
N MET A 244 -0.54 25.58 14.68
CA MET A 244 -1.67 25.92 15.56
C MET A 244 -1.37 25.74 17.06
N ASP A 245 -0.10 25.48 17.44
CA ASP A 245 0.32 25.15 18.83
C ASP A 245 -0.40 23.93 19.42
N MET A 246 -0.86 23.00 18.56
CA MET A 246 -1.60 21.79 18.94
C MET A 246 -1.00 20.52 18.33
N PRO A 247 0.29 20.19 18.54
CA PRO A 247 0.98 19.09 17.85
C PRO A 247 0.30 17.73 18.08
N ALA A 248 -0.30 17.49 19.26
CA ALA A 248 -1.04 16.27 19.55
C ALA A 248 -2.30 16.09 18.67
N ALA A 249 -2.85 17.17 18.12
CA ALA A 249 -4.02 17.09 17.25
C ALA A 249 -3.73 16.45 15.90
N ALA A 250 -2.47 16.40 15.45
CA ALA A 250 -2.06 15.72 14.23
C ALA A 250 -2.50 14.25 14.22
N SER A 251 -2.31 13.56 15.34
CA SER A 251 -2.72 12.15 15.47
C SER A 251 -4.22 11.95 15.34
N VAL A 252 -5.03 12.89 15.84
CA VAL A 252 -6.49 12.86 15.71
C VAL A 252 -6.89 13.08 14.24
N VAL A 253 -6.29 14.06 13.58
CA VAL A 253 -6.55 14.36 12.15
C VAL A 253 -6.24 13.14 11.28
N LEU A 254 -5.07 12.53 11.43
CA LEU A 254 -4.68 11.33 10.68
C LEU A 254 -5.60 10.14 10.99
N SER A 255 -6.03 10.00 12.25
CA SER A 255 -7.01 8.98 12.62
C SER A 255 -8.36 9.20 11.94
N CYS A 256 -8.82 10.44 11.79
CA CYS A 256 -10.05 10.76 11.06
C CYS A 256 -9.98 10.31 9.59
N TYR A 257 -8.84 10.53 8.91
CA TYR A 257 -8.63 10.04 7.56
C TYR A 257 -8.76 8.51 7.49
N ALA A 258 -8.04 7.81 8.35
CA ALA A 258 -8.04 6.36 8.40
C ALA A 258 -9.44 5.78 8.74
N ILE A 259 -10.16 6.40 9.67
CA ILE A 259 -11.55 6.01 10.01
C ILE A 259 -12.45 6.19 8.79
N GLY A 260 -12.36 7.31 8.09
CA GLY A 260 -13.11 7.56 6.86
C GLY A 260 -12.86 6.48 5.80
N SER A 261 -11.59 6.16 5.55
CA SER A 261 -11.16 5.12 4.59
C SER A 261 -11.67 3.73 5.01
N CYS A 262 -11.46 3.33 6.27
CA CYS A 262 -11.92 2.04 6.78
C CYS A 262 -13.44 1.88 6.70
N VAL A 263 -14.20 2.86 7.15
CA VAL A 263 -15.67 2.82 7.14
C VAL A 263 -16.18 2.73 5.71
N ALA A 264 -15.69 3.58 4.81
CA ALA A 264 -16.09 3.58 3.40
C ALA A 264 -15.69 2.28 2.70
N GLY A 265 -14.50 1.75 2.96
CA GLY A 265 -14.04 0.47 2.43
C GLY A 265 -14.96 -0.68 2.84
N LEU A 266 -15.31 -0.78 4.12
CA LEU A 266 -16.22 -1.80 4.64
C LEU A 266 -17.64 -1.69 4.06
N VAL A 267 -18.17 -0.46 3.98
CA VAL A 267 -19.49 -0.23 3.39
C VAL A 267 -19.48 -0.55 1.90
N PHE A 268 -18.46 -0.09 1.17
CA PHE A 268 -18.34 -0.34 -0.27
C PHE A 268 -18.27 -1.84 -0.61
N GLY A 269 -17.64 -2.64 0.26
CA GLY A 269 -17.52 -4.09 0.08
C GLY A 269 -18.84 -4.85 0.14
N VAL A 270 -19.86 -4.30 0.80
CA VAL A 270 -21.19 -4.95 0.92
C VAL A 270 -22.23 -4.33 -0.02
N LEU A 271 -21.95 -3.16 -0.60
CA LEU A 271 -22.87 -2.53 -1.55
C LEU A 271 -22.95 -3.34 -2.85
N LYS A 272 -24.15 -3.70 -3.25
CA LYS A 272 -24.42 -4.26 -4.57
C LYS A 272 -24.56 -3.13 -5.57
N LEU A 273 -23.50 -2.91 -6.36
CA LEU A 273 -23.46 -1.85 -7.36
C LEU A 273 -23.49 -2.48 -8.75
N ASP A 274 -24.55 -2.22 -9.50
CA ASP A 274 -24.68 -2.64 -10.91
C ASP A 274 -23.93 -1.71 -11.88
N THR A 275 -23.32 -0.66 -11.33
CA THR A 275 -22.57 0.32 -12.12
C THR A 275 -21.26 -0.30 -12.64
N PRO A 276 -20.96 -0.18 -13.94
CA PRO A 276 -19.72 -0.67 -14.52
C PRO A 276 -18.48 -0.07 -13.86
N LEU A 277 -17.42 -0.90 -13.69
CA LEU A 277 -16.19 -0.49 -12.97
C LEU A 277 -15.52 0.77 -13.55
N HIS A 278 -15.55 0.97 -14.88
CA HIS A 278 -15.01 2.18 -15.50
C HIS A 278 -15.76 3.46 -15.09
N LYS A 279 -17.06 3.37 -14.84
CA LYS A 279 -17.85 4.50 -14.31
C LYS A 279 -17.55 4.72 -12.82
N LEU A 280 -17.42 3.63 -12.05
CA LEU A 280 -17.01 3.72 -10.64
C LEU A 280 -15.61 4.31 -10.48
N LEU A 281 -14.67 3.99 -11.38
CA LEU A 281 -13.34 4.58 -11.40
C LEU A 281 -13.40 6.10 -11.63
N LEU A 282 -14.22 6.54 -12.58
CA LEU A 282 -14.42 7.97 -12.85
C LEU A 282 -15.03 8.68 -11.64
N LEU A 283 -16.11 8.12 -11.08
CA LEU A 283 -16.79 8.70 -9.91
C LEU A 283 -15.87 8.76 -8.69
N GLY A 284 -15.13 7.66 -8.42
CA GLY A 284 -14.15 7.62 -7.35
C GLY A 284 -13.00 8.62 -7.55
N GLY A 285 -12.45 8.68 -8.76
CA GLY A 285 -11.39 9.64 -9.10
C GLY A 285 -11.86 11.10 -9.02
N LEU A 286 -13.07 11.39 -9.50
CA LEU A 286 -13.68 12.72 -9.37
C LEU A 286 -13.88 13.11 -7.90
N ALA A 287 -14.44 12.20 -7.09
CA ALA A 287 -14.67 12.44 -5.68
C ALA A 287 -13.34 12.61 -4.92
N THR A 288 -12.35 11.74 -5.16
CA THR A 288 -11.01 11.86 -4.56
C THR A 288 -10.36 13.20 -4.92
N ALA A 289 -10.43 13.63 -6.18
CA ALA A 289 -9.92 14.94 -6.60
C ALA A 289 -10.68 16.10 -5.93
N ALA A 290 -12.01 16.03 -5.87
CA ALA A 290 -12.83 17.08 -5.26
C ALA A 290 -12.54 17.26 -3.77
N THR A 291 -12.20 16.20 -3.04
CA THR A 291 -11.87 16.27 -1.60
C THR A 291 -10.55 16.98 -1.30
N THR A 292 -9.70 17.24 -2.29
CA THR A 292 -8.49 18.07 -2.10
C THR A 292 -8.79 19.57 -2.03
N LEU A 293 -9.93 20.03 -2.60
CA LEU A 293 -10.29 21.44 -2.63
C LEU A 293 -10.54 22.05 -1.23
N PRO A 294 -11.32 21.41 -0.32
CA PRO A 294 -11.51 21.92 1.03
C PRO A 294 -10.22 22.12 1.82
N LEU A 295 -9.17 21.30 1.56
CA LEU A 295 -7.90 21.41 2.26
C LEU A 295 -7.22 22.78 2.08
N LEU A 296 -7.48 23.48 0.97
CA LEU A 296 -6.91 24.80 0.67
C LEU A 296 -7.48 25.91 1.54
N VAL A 297 -8.68 25.74 2.06
CA VAL A 297 -9.41 26.80 2.81
C VAL A 297 -9.58 26.48 4.29
N VAL A 298 -8.93 25.41 4.76
CA VAL A 298 -8.97 25.01 6.16
C VAL A 298 -8.22 26.04 7.02
N GLY A 299 -8.90 26.60 8.00
CA GLY A 299 -8.33 27.59 8.94
C GLY A 299 -8.18 27.11 10.38
N ASN A 300 -8.59 25.87 10.70
CA ASN A 300 -8.48 25.29 12.05
C ASN A 300 -8.42 23.76 12.03
N ILE A 301 -8.02 23.17 13.15
CA ILE A 301 -7.84 21.71 13.31
C ILE A 301 -9.13 20.92 13.06
N ILE A 302 -10.28 21.44 13.53
CA ILE A 302 -11.57 20.74 13.37
C ILE A 302 -11.95 20.69 11.87
N GLY A 303 -11.81 21.80 11.18
CA GLY A 303 -12.04 21.86 9.72
C GLY A 303 -11.11 20.90 8.96
N LEU A 304 -9.82 20.81 9.36
CA LEU A 304 -8.88 19.86 8.78
C LEU A 304 -9.32 18.42 9.04
N ALA A 305 -9.67 18.07 10.28
CA ALA A 305 -10.13 16.73 10.64
C ALA A 305 -11.36 16.30 9.81
N ILE A 306 -12.32 17.21 9.60
CA ILE A 306 -13.51 16.95 8.78
C ILE A 306 -13.10 16.77 7.31
N ALA A 307 -12.25 17.65 6.77
CA ALA A 307 -11.83 17.60 5.38
C ALA A 307 -11.08 16.30 5.07
N VAL A 308 -10.17 15.86 5.93
CA VAL A 308 -9.41 14.61 5.72
C VAL A 308 -10.27 13.36 5.97
N LEU A 309 -11.24 13.41 6.89
CA LEU A 309 -12.21 12.33 7.07
C LEU A 309 -13.02 12.13 5.77
N VAL A 310 -13.51 13.21 5.17
CA VAL A 310 -14.23 13.16 3.88
C VAL A 310 -13.31 12.65 2.77
N ALA A 311 -12.05 13.07 2.73
CA ALA A 311 -11.07 12.54 1.77
C ALA A 311 -10.88 11.04 1.92
N GLY A 312 -10.77 10.53 3.14
CA GLY A 312 -10.68 9.10 3.44
C GLY A 312 -11.86 8.29 2.91
N LEU A 313 -13.10 8.84 2.96
CA LEU A 313 -14.29 8.15 2.47
C LEU A 313 -14.21 7.74 0.98
N PHE A 314 -13.41 8.41 0.17
CA PHE A 314 -13.30 8.12 -1.27
C PHE A 314 -12.00 7.39 -1.63
N PHE A 315 -11.01 7.35 -0.74
CA PHE A 315 -9.75 6.65 -0.98
C PHE A 315 -9.94 5.14 -1.13
N ALA A 316 -10.47 4.46 -0.12
CA ALA A 316 -10.64 3.01 -0.14
C ALA A 316 -11.55 2.52 -1.27
N PRO A 317 -12.74 3.12 -1.55
CA PRO A 317 -13.56 2.72 -2.69
C PRO A 317 -12.83 2.84 -4.03
N THR A 318 -12.08 3.92 -4.25
CA THR A 318 -11.32 4.12 -5.50
C THR A 318 -10.22 3.06 -5.66
N MET A 319 -9.50 2.75 -4.59
CA MET A 319 -8.49 1.68 -4.57
C MET A 319 -9.11 0.31 -4.85
N ILE A 320 -10.25 -0.03 -4.22
CA ILE A 320 -10.95 -1.30 -4.44
C ILE A 320 -11.38 -1.45 -5.90
N VAL A 321 -11.88 -0.37 -6.51
CA VAL A 321 -12.26 -0.36 -7.94
C VAL A 321 -11.02 -0.57 -8.83
N ALA A 322 -9.90 0.10 -8.54
CA ALA A 322 -8.66 -0.06 -9.28
C ALA A 322 -8.14 -1.51 -9.20
N MET A 323 -8.15 -2.14 -8.02
CA MET A 323 -7.78 -3.55 -7.83
C MET A 323 -8.72 -4.50 -8.58
N SER A 324 -10.04 -4.24 -8.56
CA SER A 324 -11.04 -5.02 -9.29
C SER A 324 -10.88 -4.88 -10.81
N LEU A 325 -10.40 -3.75 -11.31
CA LEU A 325 -10.09 -3.56 -12.73
C LEU A 325 -8.85 -4.36 -13.13
N VAL A 326 -7.80 -4.36 -12.33
CA VAL A 326 -6.60 -5.19 -12.56
C VAL A 326 -6.99 -6.67 -12.64
N GLU A 327 -7.83 -7.15 -11.72
CA GLU A 327 -8.31 -8.53 -11.71
C GLU A 327 -9.00 -8.93 -13.03
N ARG A 328 -9.69 -7.99 -13.68
CA ARG A 328 -10.36 -8.24 -14.97
C ARG A 328 -9.45 -8.12 -16.19
N ILE A 329 -8.40 -7.32 -16.09
CA ILE A 329 -7.52 -6.98 -17.22
C ILE A 329 -6.35 -7.95 -17.34
N VAL A 330 -5.85 -8.41 -16.20
CA VAL A 330 -4.63 -9.22 -16.10
C VAL A 330 -5.00 -10.71 -16.04
N PRO A 331 -4.27 -11.59 -16.79
CA PRO A 331 -4.42 -13.03 -16.65
C PRO A 331 -4.16 -13.49 -15.22
N GLU A 332 -4.79 -14.60 -14.81
CA GLU A 332 -4.66 -15.13 -13.45
C GLU A 332 -3.21 -15.44 -13.07
N SER A 333 -2.46 -16.00 -14.01
CA SER A 333 -1.05 -16.33 -13.89
C SER A 333 -0.11 -15.13 -13.64
N LYS A 334 -0.61 -13.90 -13.79
CA LYS A 334 0.16 -12.64 -13.62
C LYS A 334 -0.53 -11.66 -12.66
N LEU A 335 -1.55 -12.14 -11.94
CA LEU A 335 -2.40 -11.27 -11.13
C LEU A 335 -1.64 -10.63 -9.96
N THR A 336 -0.77 -11.40 -9.31
CA THR A 336 0.02 -10.90 -8.17
C THR A 336 0.97 -9.80 -8.60
N GLU A 337 1.62 -9.97 -9.77
CA GLU A 337 2.46 -8.91 -10.37
C GLU A 337 1.62 -7.64 -10.62
N GLY A 338 0.44 -7.77 -11.25
CA GLY A 338 -0.42 -6.63 -11.55
C GLY A 338 -0.87 -5.86 -10.32
N MET A 339 -1.32 -6.56 -9.29
CA MET A 339 -1.73 -5.94 -8.02
C MET A 339 -0.56 -5.27 -7.31
N THR A 340 0.63 -5.89 -7.37
CA THR A 340 1.83 -5.33 -6.74
C THR A 340 2.28 -4.05 -7.41
N TRP A 341 2.15 -3.91 -8.75
CA TRP A 341 2.45 -2.64 -9.42
C TRP A 341 1.57 -1.50 -8.91
N LEU A 342 0.29 -1.74 -8.64
CA LEU A 342 -0.60 -0.74 -8.08
C LEU A 342 -0.16 -0.33 -6.66
N LEU A 343 0.11 -1.31 -5.79
CA LEU A 343 0.54 -1.07 -4.42
C LEU A 343 1.92 -0.40 -4.34
N ALA A 344 2.87 -0.81 -5.19
CA ALA A 344 4.16 -0.16 -5.31
C ALA A 344 4.01 1.30 -5.77
N GLY A 345 3.12 1.55 -6.75
CA GLY A 345 2.77 2.90 -7.18
C GLY A 345 2.23 3.76 -6.05
N LEU A 346 1.32 3.23 -5.24
CA LEU A 346 0.79 3.92 -4.05
C LEU A 346 1.90 4.31 -3.08
N ASN A 347 2.78 3.36 -2.72
CA ASN A 347 3.88 3.62 -1.78
C ASN A 347 4.89 4.65 -2.31
N VAL A 348 5.24 4.60 -3.60
CA VAL A 348 6.07 5.62 -4.26
C VAL A 348 5.38 6.99 -4.20
N GLY A 349 4.06 7.01 -4.43
CA GLY A 349 3.26 8.22 -4.31
C GLY A 349 3.29 8.80 -2.90
N VAL A 350 3.09 7.99 -1.86
CA VAL A 350 3.14 8.44 -0.45
C VAL A 350 4.50 9.06 -0.14
N ALA A 351 5.59 8.38 -0.49
CA ALA A 351 6.94 8.93 -0.28
C ALA A 351 7.18 10.23 -1.05
N GLY A 352 6.75 10.27 -2.32
CA GLY A 352 6.86 11.46 -3.17
C GLY A 352 6.02 12.64 -2.66
N GLY A 353 4.79 12.38 -2.20
CA GLY A 353 3.89 13.37 -1.63
C GLY A 353 4.46 13.96 -0.34
N ALA A 354 4.95 13.11 0.57
CA ALA A 354 5.60 13.55 1.80
C ALA A 354 6.83 14.42 1.51
N ALA A 355 7.70 13.99 0.59
CA ALA A 355 8.90 14.77 0.24
C ALA A 355 8.58 16.10 -0.43
N ALA A 356 7.66 16.10 -1.41
CA ALA A 356 7.29 17.32 -2.13
C ALA A 356 6.55 18.32 -1.24
N SER A 357 5.59 17.85 -0.44
CA SER A 357 4.84 18.72 0.48
C SER A 357 5.72 19.23 1.61
N GLY A 358 6.65 18.42 2.13
CA GLY A 358 7.62 18.86 3.14
C GLY A 358 8.44 20.05 2.66
N GLN A 359 8.99 19.99 1.44
CA GLN A 359 9.73 21.12 0.85
C GLN A 359 8.85 22.37 0.69
N VAL A 360 7.58 22.21 0.28
CA VAL A 360 6.65 23.34 0.15
C VAL A 360 6.35 23.94 1.52
N VAL A 361 6.13 23.12 2.54
CA VAL A 361 5.90 23.55 3.92
C VAL A 361 7.07 24.36 4.46
N ASP A 362 8.30 23.88 4.25
CA ASP A 362 9.52 24.55 4.73
C ASP A 362 9.69 25.96 4.15
N VAL A 363 9.27 26.19 2.90
CA VAL A 363 9.44 27.46 2.20
C VAL A 363 8.23 28.39 2.34
N TRP A 364 7.01 27.86 2.27
CA TRP A 364 5.77 28.65 2.16
C TRP A 364 4.75 28.37 3.27
N GLY A 365 5.11 27.55 4.26
CA GLY A 365 4.27 27.21 5.40
C GLY A 365 3.26 26.09 5.15
N ALA A 366 2.64 25.61 6.23
CA ALA A 366 1.80 24.40 6.21
C ALA A 366 0.62 24.49 5.22
N GLN A 367 -0.08 25.65 5.17
CA GLN A 367 -1.22 25.83 4.29
C GLN A 367 -0.85 25.62 2.81
N ALA A 368 0.33 26.12 2.39
CA ALA A 368 0.81 25.99 1.02
C ALA A 368 1.11 24.51 0.66
N GLY A 369 1.46 23.67 1.62
CA GLY A 369 1.72 22.24 1.41
C GLY A 369 0.54 21.51 0.77
N PHE A 370 -0.70 21.91 1.05
CA PHE A 370 -1.91 21.30 0.43
C PHE A 370 -2.02 21.51 -1.08
N ASN A 371 -1.29 22.47 -1.68
CA ASN A 371 -1.24 22.60 -3.14
C ASN A 371 -0.66 21.35 -3.83
N VAL A 372 0.20 20.59 -3.15
CA VAL A 372 0.71 19.31 -3.65
C VAL A 372 -0.42 18.29 -3.75
N ALA A 373 -1.31 18.23 -2.74
CA ALA A 373 -2.49 17.38 -2.79
C ALA A 373 -3.47 17.80 -3.89
N LEU A 374 -3.64 19.10 -4.11
CA LEU A 374 -4.47 19.62 -5.21
C LEU A 374 -3.91 19.22 -6.57
N ALA A 375 -2.61 19.39 -6.79
CA ALA A 375 -1.95 18.99 -8.03
C ALA A 375 -2.10 17.47 -8.26
N ALA A 376 -1.89 16.66 -7.22
CA ALA A 376 -2.10 15.23 -7.27
C ALA A 376 -3.57 14.86 -7.54
N GLY A 377 -4.53 15.57 -6.94
CA GLY A 377 -5.96 15.42 -7.22
C GLY A 377 -6.32 15.69 -8.68
N ALA A 378 -5.72 16.72 -9.28
CA ALA A 378 -5.87 16.98 -10.71
C ALA A 378 -5.34 15.82 -11.57
N VAL A 379 -4.20 15.23 -11.20
CA VAL A 379 -3.66 14.03 -11.88
C VAL A 379 -4.60 12.84 -11.71
N VAL A 380 -5.14 12.60 -10.50
CA VAL A 380 -6.16 11.55 -10.26
C VAL A 380 -7.34 11.71 -11.20
N LEU A 381 -7.87 12.93 -11.33
CA LEU A 381 -9.02 13.21 -12.20
C LEU A 381 -8.68 12.97 -13.67
N LEU A 382 -7.55 13.46 -14.16
CA LEU A 382 -7.12 13.26 -15.55
C LEU A 382 -6.93 11.79 -15.88
N VAL A 383 -6.29 11.03 -14.99
CA VAL A 383 -6.08 9.60 -15.17
C VAL A 383 -7.40 8.82 -15.12
N ALA A 384 -8.32 9.19 -14.22
CA ALA A 384 -9.64 8.58 -14.14
C ALA A 384 -10.49 8.85 -15.38
N LEU A 385 -10.45 10.08 -15.93
CA LEU A 385 -11.10 10.45 -17.18
C LEU A 385 -10.54 9.67 -18.36
N TRP A 386 -9.22 9.58 -18.47
CA TRP A 386 -8.56 8.81 -19.54
C TRP A 386 -8.88 7.32 -19.43
N GLY A 387 -8.85 6.77 -18.21
CA GLY A 387 -9.23 5.39 -17.94
C GLY A 387 -10.68 5.09 -18.32
N TYR A 388 -11.59 5.99 -17.95
CA TYR A 388 -13.00 5.89 -18.32
C TYR A 388 -13.21 5.85 -19.84
N GLN A 389 -12.62 6.79 -20.59
CA GLN A 389 -12.73 6.84 -22.05
C GLN A 389 -12.20 5.57 -22.69
N ARG A 390 -10.98 5.17 -22.32
CA ARG A 390 -10.30 4.01 -22.88
C ARG A 390 -11.06 2.70 -22.63
N MET A 391 -11.55 2.49 -21.42
CA MET A 391 -12.27 1.25 -21.06
C MET A 391 -13.69 1.23 -21.66
N ARG A 392 -14.34 2.40 -21.78
CA ARG A 392 -15.62 2.52 -22.45
C ARG A 392 -15.53 2.16 -23.93
N ASP A 393 -14.49 2.66 -24.62
CA ASP A 393 -14.32 2.42 -26.05
C ASP A 393 -14.04 0.93 -26.34
N ARG A 394 -13.26 0.25 -25.49
CA ARG A 394 -13.09 -1.22 -25.55
C ARG A 394 -14.40 -1.98 -25.34
N ALA A 395 -15.19 -1.57 -24.36
CA ALA A 395 -16.48 -2.21 -24.12
C ALA A 395 -17.44 -2.07 -25.32
N ARG A 396 -17.40 -0.92 -25.99
CA ARG A 396 -18.17 -0.71 -27.23
C ARG A 396 -17.66 -1.60 -28.38
N GLN A 397 -16.35 -1.65 -28.60
CA GLN A 397 -15.76 -2.50 -29.65
C GLN A 397 -16.13 -3.98 -29.45
N ALA A 398 -16.09 -4.48 -28.23
CA ALA A 398 -16.49 -5.86 -27.93
C ALA A 398 -17.96 -6.13 -28.22
N SER A 399 -18.87 -5.14 -28.11
CA SER A 399 -20.31 -5.28 -28.43
C SER A 399 -20.61 -5.20 -29.93
N TYR A 400 -19.68 -4.74 -30.75
CA TYR A 400 -19.84 -4.73 -32.24
C TYR A 400 -19.23 -5.97 -32.92
N SER A 401 -18.47 -6.78 -32.16
CA SER A 401 -17.81 -8.00 -32.69
C SER A 401 -18.61 -9.29 -32.41
N VAL A 402 -19.77 -9.17 -31.79
CA VAL A 402 -20.79 -10.23 -31.57
C VAL A 402 -21.99 -9.96 -32.46
#